data_51fcf446f51925c07b0024424835b165
#
_entry.id   51fcf446f51925c07b0024424835b165
#
_cell.length_a   1.000
_cell.length_b   1.000
_cell.length_c   1.000
_cell.angle_alpha   90.00
_cell.angle_beta   90.00
_cell.angle_gamma   90.00
#
_symmetry.space_group_name_H-M   'P 1'
#
loop_
_entity.id
_entity.type
_entity.pdbx_description
1 polymer ?
#
loop_
_entity_poly.entity_id
_entity_poly.type
_entity_poly.pdbx_seq_one_letter_code
_entity_poly.pdbx_strand_id
1 'polypeptide(L)'
;MEYIENAQNFIEQFAPYFKMLYKHREPRLRDLEKLVSRFNTVHRTGYVVRSGCSRMVIVGGDFVIKINYDGWGSGRAGDIEDEIEAFSMARDAGFDYLFAEPTPFFYGDHMMVIMPRIADVNENREFYDVEDLTEEEYDFLNDNFFDLHGGNFGYTECGAFVVFDYAWRRVEY
;
A
#
# COMPACT_ATOMS: atom_id res chain seq x y z
N MET A 1 -5.01 -7.65 13.21
CA MET A 1 -4.88 -8.88 12.39
C MET A 1 -6.15 -9.23 11.63
N GLU A 2 -7.31 -8.67 12.03
CA GLU A 2 -8.59 -8.86 11.34
C GLU A 2 -8.55 -8.43 9.86
N TYR A 3 -7.88 -7.32 9.55
CA TYR A 3 -7.75 -6.83 8.17
C TYR A 3 -7.02 -7.82 7.23
N ILE A 4 -6.05 -8.59 7.75
CA ILE A 4 -5.34 -9.61 6.96
C ILE A 4 -6.29 -10.74 6.59
N GLU A 5 -7.09 -11.21 7.53
CA GLU A 5 -8.09 -12.26 7.29
C GLU A 5 -9.14 -11.78 6.28
N ASN A 6 -9.62 -10.55 6.42
CA ASN A 6 -10.58 -9.94 5.48
C ASN A 6 -9.97 -9.79 4.07
N ALA A 7 -8.70 -9.38 3.98
CA ALA A 7 -7.98 -9.30 2.72
C ALA A 7 -7.77 -10.69 2.09
N GLN A 8 -7.40 -11.70 2.87
CA GLN A 8 -7.22 -13.07 2.39
C GLN A 8 -8.55 -13.65 1.88
N ASN A 9 -9.64 -13.46 2.61
CA ASN A 9 -10.98 -13.87 2.16
C ASN A 9 -11.38 -13.18 0.85
N PHE A 10 -11.06 -11.89 0.70
CA PHE A 10 -11.26 -11.19 -0.58
C PHE A 10 -10.40 -11.83 -1.69
N ILE A 11 -9.11 -12.05 -1.45
CA ILE A 11 -8.18 -12.62 -2.45
C ILE A 11 -8.66 -14.00 -2.91
N GLU A 12 -9.11 -14.86 -2.00
CA GLU A 12 -9.64 -16.18 -2.34
C GLU A 12 -10.87 -16.08 -3.24
N GLN A 13 -11.81 -15.19 -2.90
CA GLN A 13 -13.01 -14.95 -3.71
C GLN A 13 -12.68 -14.26 -5.04
N PHE A 14 -11.68 -13.40 -5.08
CA PHE A 14 -11.23 -12.68 -6.26
C PHE A 14 -10.26 -13.48 -7.13
N ALA A 15 -9.78 -14.64 -6.71
CA ALA A 15 -8.82 -15.47 -7.43
C ALA A 15 -9.20 -15.75 -8.90
N PRO A 16 -10.47 -16.04 -9.27
CA PRO A 16 -10.86 -16.20 -10.68
C PRO A 16 -10.63 -14.93 -11.51
N TYR A 17 -10.76 -13.76 -10.90
CA TYR A 17 -10.57 -12.45 -11.53
C TYR A 17 -9.09 -12.12 -11.68
N PHE A 18 -8.26 -12.45 -10.69
CA PHE A 18 -6.80 -12.36 -10.81
C PHE A 18 -6.29 -13.22 -11.96
N LYS A 19 -6.80 -14.45 -12.12
CA LYS A 19 -6.47 -15.29 -13.26
C LYS A 19 -6.81 -14.62 -14.61
N MET A 20 -7.87 -13.84 -14.66
CA MET A 20 -8.24 -13.07 -15.86
C MET A 20 -7.32 -11.87 -16.05
N LEU A 21 -6.98 -11.14 -14.96
CA LEU A 21 -6.08 -10.00 -14.98
C LEU A 21 -4.70 -10.38 -15.51
N TYR A 22 -4.12 -11.46 -14.95
CA TYR A 22 -2.77 -11.93 -15.28
C TYR A 22 -2.69 -12.85 -16.51
N LYS A 23 -3.80 -13.07 -17.20
CA LYS A 23 -3.80 -13.78 -18.48
C LYS A 23 -3.03 -13.04 -19.57
N HIS A 24 -3.00 -11.73 -19.49
CA HIS A 24 -2.20 -10.84 -20.34
C HIS A 24 -0.96 -10.42 -19.56
N ARG A 25 0.20 -10.37 -20.22
CA ARG A 25 1.51 -10.09 -19.59
C ARG A 25 1.61 -8.72 -18.90
N GLU A 26 0.64 -7.85 -19.10
CA GLU A 26 0.63 -6.49 -18.55
C GLU A 26 -0.78 -6.18 -18.01
N PRO A 27 -1.08 -6.41 -16.72
CA PRO A 27 -2.32 -5.99 -16.12
C PRO A 27 -2.43 -4.46 -16.18
N ARG A 28 -3.58 -4.00 -16.69
CA ARG A 28 -3.86 -2.56 -16.81
C ARG A 28 -4.86 -2.14 -15.76
N LEU A 29 -4.71 -0.91 -15.28
CA LEU A 29 -5.65 -0.31 -14.32
C LEU A 29 -7.11 -0.49 -14.74
N ARG A 30 -7.43 -0.17 -16.00
CA ARG A 30 -8.79 -0.30 -16.56
C ARG A 30 -9.34 -1.72 -16.49
N ASP A 31 -8.49 -2.74 -16.61
CA ASP A 31 -8.91 -4.14 -16.55
C ASP A 31 -9.19 -4.52 -15.11
N LEU A 32 -8.35 -4.10 -14.15
CA LEU A 32 -8.61 -4.26 -12.72
C LEU A 32 -9.89 -3.56 -12.29
N GLU A 33 -10.12 -2.32 -12.69
CA GLU A 33 -11.35 -1.56 -12.41
C GLU A 33 -12.61 -2.31 -12.88
N LYS A 34 -12.60 -2.86 -14.08
CA LYS A 34 -13.72 -3.65 -14.62
C LYS A 34 -13.95 -4.92 -13.82
N LEU A 35 -12.87 -5.63 -13.45
CA LEU A 35 -12.96 -6.87 -12.71
C LEU A 35 -13.47 -6.62 -11.28
N VAL A 36 -12.98 -5.58 -10.59
CA VAL A 36 -13.48 -5.18 -9.26
C VAL A 36 -14.93 -4.72 -9.33
N SER A 37 -15.32 -3.94 -10.34
CA SER A 37 -16.71 -3.53 -10.53
C SER A 37 -17.64 -4.72 -10.73
N ARG A 38 -17.22 -5.72 -11.52
CA ARG A 38 -17.98 -6.95 -11.71
C ARG A 38 -18.08 -7.77 -10.41
N PHE A 39 -17.00 -7.89 -9.68
CA PHE A 39 -16.96 -8.54 -8.37
C PHE A 39 -17.93 -7.87 -7.39
N ASN A 40 -17.87 -6.55 -7.27
CA ASN A 40 -18.77 -5.77 -6.43
C ASN A 40 -20.25 -6.04 -6.75
N THR A 41 -20.58 -6.12 -8.05
CA THR A 41 -21.95 -6.39 -8.49
C THR A 41 -22.42 -7.80 -8.07
N VAL A 42 -21.55 -8.80 -8.20
CA VAL A 42 -21.88 -10.20 -7.87
C VAL A 42 -21.98 -10.41 -6.36
N HIS A 43 -21.03 -9.84 -5.61
CA HIS A 43 -20.89 -10.07 -4.15
C HIS A 43 -21.53 -8.96 -3.31
N ARG A 44 -22.10 -7.92 -3.94
CA ARG A 44 -22.71 -6.75 -3.28
C ARG A 44 -21.75 -6.04 -2.32
N THR A 45 -20.52 -5.87 -2.76
CA THR A 45 -19.44 -5.19 -2.04
C THR A 45 -19.17 -3.80 -2.61
N GLY A 46 -18.30 -3.03 -1.97
CA GLY A 46 -17.99 -1.65 -2.36
C GLY A 46 -16.47 -1.41 -2.51
N TYR A 47 -15.71 -2.42 -2.95
CA TYR A 47 -14.28 -2.24 -3.19
C TYR A 47 -13.99 -1.18 -4.27
N VAL A 48 -12.96 -0.39 -4.05
CA VAL A 48 -12.58 0.70 -4.95
C VAL A 48 -11.16 0.45 -5.47
N VAL A 49 -10.95 0.77 -6.75
CA VAL A 49 -9.59 0.74 -7.33
C VAL A 49 -9.06 2.18 -7.37
N ARG A 50 -7.81 2.33 -6.96
CA ARG A 50 -7.02 3.55 -7.07
C ARG A 50 -5.75 3.26 -7.86
N SER A 51 -5.12 4.31 -8.38
CA SER A 51 -3.83 4.21 -9.06
C SER A 51 -2.86 5.22 -8.48
N GLY A 52 -1.65 4.78 -8.21
CA GLY A 52 -0.48 5.63 -8.02
C GLY A 52 0.40 5.63 -9.26
N CYS A 53 1.61 6.17 -9.13
CA CYS A 53 2.58 6.23 -10.25
C CYS A 53 3.08 4.85 -10.67
N SER A 54 3.31 3.95 -9.72
CA SER A 54 3.91 2.62 -9.93
C SER A 54 2.98 1.46 -9.64
N ARG A 55 1.85 1.69 -8.96
CA ARG A 55 0.99 0.64 -8.39
C ARG A 55 -0.49 0.88 -8.63
N MET A 56 -1.23 -0.22 -8.75
CA MET A 56 -2.68 -0.26 -8.60
C MET A 56 -3.02 -0.65 -7.16
N VAL A 57 -4.06 -0.06 -6.60
CA VAL A 57 -4.48 -0.32 -5.23
C VAL A 57 -5.96 -0.69 -5.20
N ILE A 58 -6.28 -1.85 -4.62
CA ILE A 58 -7.65 -2.23 -4.27
C ILE A 58 -7.89 -1.80 -2.82
N VAL A 59 -8.89 -0.97 -2.60
CA VAL A 59 -9.26 -0.47 -1.27
C VAL A 59 -10.47 -1.24 -0.78
N GLY A 60 -10.30 -1.94 0.33
CA GLY A 60 -11.34 -2.66 1.07
C GLY A 60 -11.95 -1.84 2.21
N GLY A 61 -12.68 -2.51 3.11
CA GLY A 61 -13.25 -1.90 4.31
C GLY A 61 -12.17 -1.46 5.30
N ASP A 62 -11.29 -2.38 5.64
CA ASP A 62 -10.23 -2.23 6.65
C ASP A 62 -8.83 -2.57 6.11
N PHE A 63 -8.71 -2.91 4.82
CA PHE A 63 -7.46 -3.25 4.17
C PHE A 63 -7.27 -2.54 2.83
N VAL A 64 -6.03 -2.51 2.37
CA VAL A 64 -5.66 -2.22 0.99
C VAL A 64 -4.79 -3.34 0.43
N ILE A 65 -4.90 -3.58 -0.88
CA ILE A 65 -4.02 -4.50 -1.60
C ILE A 65 -3.30 -3.70 -2.68
N LYS A 66 -1.98 -3.64 -2.63
CA LYS A 66 -1.14 -2.98 -3.63
C LYS A 66 -0.62 -4.01 -4.62
N ILE A 67 -0.66 -3.66 -5.89
CA ILE A 67 -0.30 -4.51 -7.04
C ILE A 67 0.59 -3.68 -7.96
N ASN A 68 1.79 -4.16 -8.29
CA ASN A 68 2.66 -3.50 -9.26
C ASN A 68 2.01 -3.48 -10.65
N TYR A 69 2.25 -2.43 -11.44
CA TYR A 69 1.99 -2.48 -12.87
C TYR A 69 2.97 -3.47 -13.52
N ASP A 70 2.48 -4.39 -14.34
CA ASP A 70 3.35 -5.20 -15.19
C ASP A 70 4.10 -4.31 -16.19
N GLY A 71 5.40 -4.61 -16.38
CA GLY A 71 6.28 -3.78 -17.18
C GLY A 71 7.05 -2.73 -16.38
N TRP A 72 6.66 -2.49 -15.13
CA TRP A 72 7.46 -1.82 -14.13
C TRP A 72 8.11 -2.92 -13.27
N GLY A 73 9.02 -3.66 -13.91
CA GLY A 73 9.62 -4.81 -13.28
C GLY A 73 10.53 -4.43 -12.12
N SER A 74 10.81 -5.41 -11.30
CA SER A 74 11.77 -5.41 -10.22
C SER A 74 12.99 -4.55 -10.56
N GLY A 75 13.26 -3.54 -9.70
CA GLY A 75 14.41 -2.65 -9.80
C GLY A 75 14.10 -1.22 -10.24
N ARG A 76 12.83 -0.80 -10.26
CA ARG A 76 12.47 0.61 -10.31
C ARG A 76 12.08 1.09 -8.92
N ALA A 77 12.64 2.22 -8.50
CA ALA A 77 12.27 2.86 -7.24
C ALA A 77 10.74 3.04 -7.14
N GLY A 78 10.18 2.67 -5.99
CA GLY A 78 8.76 2.81 -5.70
C GLY A 78 7.91 1.56 -5.98
N ASP A 79 8.48 0.37 -6.15
CA ASP A 79 7.74 -0.88 -6.25
C ASP A 79 7.40 -1.50 -4.87
N ILE A 80 6.74 -2.65 -4.88
CA ILE A 80 6.33 -3.36 -3.66
C ILE A 80 7.54 -3.88 -2.87
N GLU A 81 8.60 -4.31 -3.55
CA GLU A 81 9.83 -4.77 -2.94
C GLU A 81 10.50 -3.64 -2.16
N ASP A 82 10.58 -2.43 -2.73
CA ASP A 82 11.12 -1.24 -2.06
C ASP A 82 10.33 -0.90 -0.79
N GLU A 83 9.00 -1.07 -0.80
CA GLU A 83 8.16 -0.81 0.36
C GLU A 83 8.41 -1.82 1.49
N ILE A 84 8.55 -3.11 1.16
CA ILE A 84 8.90 -4.16 2.13
C ILE A 84 10.29 -3.92 2.72
N GLU A 85 11.25 -3.54 1.89
CA GLU A 85 12.61 -3.25 2.33
C GLU A 85 12.65 -2.00 3.22
N ALA A 86 11.90 -0.94 2.87
CA ALA A 86 11.76 0.26 3.68
C ALA A 86 11.18 -0.03 5.07
N PHE A 87 10.16 -0.89 5.15
CA PHE A 87 9.60 -1.33 6.42
C PHE A 87 10.62 -2.13 7.25
N SER A 88 11.39 -3.01 6.60
CA SER A 88 12.44 -3.76 7.29
C SER A 88 13.51 -2.84 7.87
N MET A 89 13.93 -1.82 7.12
CA MET A 89 14.86 -0.79 7.60
C MET A 89 14.29 -0.02 8.80
N ALA A 90 13.03 0.40 8.74
CA ALA A 90 12.38 1.09 9.85
C ALA A 90 12.31 0.20 11.11
N ARG A 91 12.02 -1.09 10.93
CA ARG A 91 11.98 -2.08 12.02
C ARG A 91 13.36 -2.28 12.65
N ASP A 92 14.41 -2.39 11.85
CA ASP A 92 15.78 -2.53 12.34
C ASP A 92 16.25 -1.29 13.11
N ALA A 93 15.71 -0.11 12.77
CA ALA A 93 15.94 1.16 13.47
C ALA A 93 15.00 1.35 14.68
N GLY A 94 13.98 0.52 14.87
CA GLY A 94 13.02 0.61 15.98
C GLY A 94 11.86 1.57 15.75
N PHE A 95 11.61 1.98 14.49
CA PHE A 95 10.57 2.93 14.08
C PHE A 95 9.44 2.29 13.24
N ASP A 96 9.33 0.97 13.22
CA ASP A 96 8.31 0.24 12.44
C ASP A 96 6.87 0.60 12.84
N TYR A 97 6.65 1.02 14.08
CA TYR A 97 5.33 1.49 14.57
C TYR A 97 4.82 2.76 13.87
N LEU A 98 5.71 3.51 13.19
CA LEU A 98 5.34 4.67 12.36
C LEU A 98 4.84 4.29 10.98
N PHE A 99 4.79 3.01 10.63
CA PHE A 99 4.48 2.54 9.28
C PHE A 99 3.32 1.53 9.28
N ALA A 100 2.50 1.60 8.26
CA ALA A 100 1.53 0.54 7.99
C ALA A 100 2.28 -0.72 7.56
N GLU A 101 2.16 -1.80 8.35
CA GLU A 101 2.90 -3.04 8.12
C GLU A 101 2.53 -3.70 6.78
N PRO A 102 3.50 -3.92 5.88
CA PRO A 102 3.27 -4.57 4.60
C PRO A 102 3.32 -6.09 4.78
N THR A 103 2.23 -6.77 4.50
CA THR A 103 2.17 -8.23 4.50
C THR A 103 2.27 -8.74 3.07
N PRO A 104 3.40 -9.35 2.65
CA PRO A 104 3.56 -9.89 1.31
C PRO A 104 2.58 -11.04 1.07
N PHE A 105 2.02 -11.08 -0.14
CA PHE A 105 1.18 -12.16 -0.61
C PHE A 105 1.53 -12.48 -2.06
N PHE A 106 1.47 -13.77 -2.44
CA PHE A 106 1.78 -14.22 -3.78
C PHE A 106 0.56 -14.85 -4.44
N TYR A 107 0.26 -14.41 -5.66
CA TYR A 107 -0.67 -15.06 -6.56
C TYR A 107 0.10 -15.55 -7.79
N GLY A 108 0.42 -16.85 -7.84
CA GLY A 108 1.42 -17.39 -8.77
C GLY A 108 2.78 -16.73 -8.54
N ASP A 109 3.34 -16.15 -9.60
CA ASP A 109 4.63 -15.44 -9.57
C ASP A 109 4.48 -13.93 -9.29
N HIS A 110 3.25 -13.45 -9.06
CA HIS A 110 2.97 -12.03 -8.85
C HIS A 110 2.90 -11.73 -7.35
N MET A 111 3.80 -10.87 -6.89
CA MET A 111 3.78 -10.37 -5.52
C MET A 111 2.79 -9.22 -5.39
N MET A 112 2.07 -9.21 -4.29
CA MET A 112 1.17 -8.17 -3.83
C MET A 112 1.48 -7.88 -2.37
N VAL A 113 1.06 -6.71 -1.89
CA VAL A 113 1.14 -6.37 -0.47
C VAL A 113 -0.24 -6.06 0.07
N ILE A 114 -0.55 -6.67 1.21
CA ILE A 114 -1.71 -6.34 2.03
C ILE A 114 -1.25 -5.39 3.14
N MET A 115 -1.97 -4.29 3.32
CA MET A 115 -1.74 -3.32 4.41
C MET A 115 -3.05 -2.95 5.08
N PRO A 116 -3.05 -2.48 6.34
CA PRO A 116 -4.24 -1.90 6.95
C PRO A 116 -4.66 -0.65 6.17
N ARG A 117 -5.97 -0.43 6.07
CA ARG A 117 -6.48 0.81 5.53
C ARG A 117 -6.40 1.90 6.58
N ILE A 118 -5.75 3.01 6.23
CA ILE A 118 -5.73 4.21 7.05
C ILE A 118 -6.94 5.08 6.68
N ALA A 119 -7.73 5.43 7.68
CA ALA A 119 -9.02 6.09 7.47
C ALA A 119 -8.90 7.63 7.42
N ASP A 120 -8.04 8.21 8.27
CA ASP A 120 -7.85 9.66 8.35
C ASP A 120 -6.65 10.10 7.49
N VAL A 121 -6.91 10.24 6.19
CA VAL A 121 -5.95 10.74 5.20
C VAL A 121 -6.38 12.11 4.74
N ASN A 122 -5.48 13.09 4.83
CA ASN A 122 -5.72 14.45 4.35
C ASN A 122 -4.61 14.86 3.38
N GLU A 123 -4.89 14.79 2.08
CA GLU A 123 -3.95 15.10 1.00
C GLU A 123 -3.37 16.53 1.04
N ASN A 124 -4.03 17.45 1.76
CA ASN A 124 -3.56 18.83 1.93
C ASN A 124 -2.71 19.02 3.20
N ARG A 125 -2.48 17.97 4.00
CA ARG A 125 -1.63 18.04 5.19
C ARG A 125 -0.16 17.98 4.76
N GLU A 126 0.62 18.91 5.28
CA GLU A 126 2.06 18.89 5.05
C GLU A 126 2.77 18.14 6.17
N PHE A 127 3.86 17.44 5.84
CA PHE A 127 4.60 16.63 6.84
C PHE A 127 5.18 17.49 7.97
N TYR A 128 5.67 18.68 7.66
CA TYR A 128 6.23 19.61 8.67
C TYR A 128 5.17 20.19 9.64
N ASP A 129 3.89 20.02 9.37
CA ASP A 129 2.79 20.42 10.26
C ASP A 129 2.37 19.30 11.23
N VAL A 130 3.06 18.15 11.22
CA VAL A 130 2.77 17.02 12.12
C VAL A 130 3.40 17.30 13.48
N GLU A 131 2.55 17.58 14.49
CA GLU A 131 2.98 17.94 15.83
C GLU A 131 3.16 16.72 16.77
N ASP A 132 2.66 15.55 16.37
CA ASP A 132 2.61 14.36 17.22
C ASP A 132 3.89 13.51 17.19
N LEU A 133 4.87 13.90 16.36
CA LEU A 133 6.15 13.20 16.24
C LEU A 133 7.17 13.80 17.21
N THR A 134 7.96 12.94 17.82
CA THR A 134 9.18 13.37 18.53
C THR A 134 10.22 13.85 17.53
N GLU A 135 11.23 14.61 18.00
CA GLU A 135 12.34 15.08 17.17
C GLU A 135 13.06 13.89 16.48
N GLU A 136 13.27 12.79 17.21
CA GLU A 136 13.94 11.59 16.70
C GLU A 136 13.12 10.87 15.60
N GLU A 137 11.81 10.77 15.77
CA GLU A 137 10.90 10.21 14.77
C GLU A 137 10.82 11.09 13.52
N TYR A 138 10.74 12.41 13.71
CA TYR A 138 10.73 13.36 12.61
C TYR A 138 12.03 13.30 11.80
N ASP A 139 13.18 13.31 12.48
CA ASP A 139 14.50 13.23 11.85
C ASP A 139 14.64 11.89 11.09
N PHE A 140 14.25 10.77 11.72
CA PHE A 140 14.28 9.47 11.04
C PHE A 140 13.47 9.47 9.74
N LEU A 141 12.24 9.97 9.78
CA LEU A 141 11.38 10.04 8.59
C LEU A 141 11.95 10.99 7.54
N ASN A 142 12.35 12.20 7.94
CA ASN A 142 12.87 13.22 7.05
C ASN A 142 14.18 12.81 6.38
N ASP A 143 15.06 12.11 7.09
CA ASP A 143 16.36 11.70 6.57
C ASP A 143 16.28 10.50 5.62
N ASN A 144 15.31 9.62 5.81
CA ASN A 144 15.21 8.36 5.05
C ASN A 144 14.16 8.39 3.94
N PHE A 145 13.16 9.28 4.00
CA PHE A 145 12.07 9.33 3.02
C PHE A 145 11.92 10.73 2.45
N PHE A 146 11.58 10.86 1.18
CA PHE A 146 11.41 12.16 0.53
C PHE A 146 10.04 12.41 -0.08
N ASP A 147 9.15 11.44 -0.06
CA ASP A 147 7.77 11.58 -0.58
C ASP A 147 6.74 11.62 0.55
N LEU A 148 7.06 12.35 1.63
CA LEU A 148 6.21 12.50 2.79
C LEU A 148 5.26 13.68 2.60
N HIS A 149 4.09 13.41 2.09
CA HIS A 149 2.98 14.37 1.96
C HIS A 149 1.67 13.76 2.46
N GLY A 150 0.65 14.57 2.70
CA GLY A 150 -0.60 14.14 3.32
C GLY A 150 -1.37 13.04 2.60
N GLY A 151 -0.99 12.71 1.35
CA GLY A 151 -1.50 11.56 0.62
C GLY A 151 -0.80 10.24 0.98
N ASN A 152 0.34 10.28 1.71
CA ASN A 152 1.19 9.12 2.02
C ASN A 152 1.24 8.79 3.51
N PHE A 153 0.65 9.62 4.37
CA PHE A 153 0.51 9.38 5.80
C PHE A 153 -0.88 9.78 6.31
N GLY A 154 -1.20 9.32 7.50
CA GLY A 154 -2.47 9.63 8.16
C GLY A 154 -2.48 9.15 9.60
N TYR A 155 -3.67 8.97 10.14
CA TYR A 155 -3.86 8.51 11.50
C TYR A 155 -4.74 7.26 11.55
N THR A 156 -4.39 6.37 12.45
CA THR A 156 -5.22 5.22 12.78
C THR A 156 -6.48 5.66 13.52
N GLU A 157 -7.43 4.76 13.71
CA GLU A 157 -8.64 5.02 14.50
C GLU A 157 -8.34 5.40 15.98
N CYS A 158 -7.21 4.95 16.51
CA CYS A 158 -6.77 5.32 17.86
C CYS A 158 -5.92 6.60 17.89
N GLY A 159 -5.75 7.29 16.77
CA GLY A 159 -5.04 8.56 16.64
C GLY A 159 -3.52 8.43 16.53
N ALA A 160 -2.97 7.24 16.30
CA ALA A 160 -1.53 7.08 16.06
C ALA A 160 -1.18 7.49 14.63
N PHE A 161 -0.11 8.27 14.48
CA PHE A 161 0.47 8.63 13.18
C PHE A 161 1.00 7.39 12.45
N VAL A 162 0.75 7.30 11.14
CA VAL A 162 1.19 6.17 10.31
C VAL A 162 1.48 6.61 8.88
N VAL A 163 2.65 6.25 8.37
CA VAL A 163 3.01 6.33 6.94
C VAL A 163 2.57 5.05 6.22
N PHE A 164 1.92 5.15 5.07
CA PHE A 164 1.37 4.00 4.34
C PHE A 164 1.74 3.94 2.85
N ASP A 165 2.43 4.97 2.32
CA ASP A 165 3.06 4.94 1.00
C ASP A 165 4.49 5.49 1.12
N TYR A 166 5.47 4.59 1.26
CA TYR A 166 6.83 4.90 1.68
C TYR A 166 7.91 4.19 0.86
N ALA A 167 7.60 3.75 -0.35
CA ALA A 167 8.57 3.08 -1.22
C ALA A 167 9.70 4.00 -1.72
N TRP A 168 9.52 5.33 -1.65
CA TRP A 168 10.51 6.30 -2.07
C TRP A 168 11.45 6.66 -0.91
N ARG A 169 12.61 5.98 -0.87
CA ARG A 169 13.66 6.20 0.13
C ARG A 169 14.77 7.10 -0.40
N ARG A 170 15.42 7.83 0.49
CA ARG A 170 16.69 8.49 0.19
C ARG A 170 17.78 7.43 0.17
N VAL A 171 18.27 7.09 -1.02
CA VAL A 171 19.42 6.19 -1.17
C VAL A 171 20.66 7.08 -1.14
N GLU A 172 21.51 6.90 -0.14
CA GLU A 172 22.87 7.48 -0.19
C GLU A 172 23.69 6.73 -1.25
N TYR A 173 24.15 7.46 -2.25
CA TYR A 173 25.08 6.98 -3.25
C TYR A 173 26.52 7.23 -2.80
#